data_71ca0ca6565414a68767d02cc4612262
#
_entry.id   71ca0ca6565414a68767d02cc4612262
#
_cell.length_a   1.000
_cell.length_b   1.000
_cell.length_c   1.000
_cell.angle_alpha   90.00
_cell.angle_beta   90.00
_cell.angle_gamma   90.00
#
_symmetry.space_group_name_H-M   'P 1'
#
loop_
_entity.id
_entity.type
_entity.pdbx_description
1 polymer ?
#
loop_
_entity_poly.entity_id
_entity_poly.type
_entity_poly.pdbx_seq_one_letter_code
_entity_poly.pdbx_strand_id
1 'polypeptide(L)'
;NVFAEFSVNAACINEPVIPVNNTVDPGTSSIKYLWDFGNGQTSTLRNPPVQAYAAPGNYVMSLTVSTAQCPFPLSIQKRFVRVEKPVAGKNNPEAYAVANLPLTLQARNIGNSALWTPAISLDNAASYTPVFIDNIERTYTIALKTAAGCITIDTQVVKINKNIVIYVPNAFTPNNDSRNDRLKPFMIGIKELVYFKIFNRWGELVFETKNMTEAWHRRYKRTPVQSPPLAWLLEPIAAHPTL
;
A
#
# COMPACT_ATOMS: atom_id res chain seq x y z
N ASN A 1 -25.69 43.78 8.17
CA ASN A 1 -26.27 42.46 8.35
C ASN A 1 -25.19 41.52 8.87
N VAL A 2 -25.48 40.78 9.94
CA VAL A 2 -24.59 39.74 10.48
C VAL A 2 -25.03 38.40 9.90
N PHE A 3 -24.10 37.65 9.33
CA PHE A 3 -24.34 36.31 8.79
C PHE A 3 -23.56 35.28 9.61
N ALA A 4 -24.27 34.24 10.04
CA ALA A 4 -23.63 33.10 10.67
C ALA A 4 -22.71 32.40 9.68
N GLU A 5 -21.45 32.21 10.05
CA GLU A 5 -20.47 31.51 9.27
C GLU A 5 -19.58 30.67 10.18
N PHE A 6 -19.36 29.40 9.86
CA PHE A 6 -18.44 28.54 10.58
C PHE A 6 -17.92 27.40 9.70
N SER A 7 -16.80 26.83 10.12
CA SER A 7 -16.23 25.61 9.57
C SER A 7 -16.10 24.54 10.64
N VAL A 8 -16.07 23.29 10.20
CA VAL A 8 -15.92 22.12 11.06
C VAL A 8 -15.24 20.99 10.28
N ASN A 9 -14.43 20.19 10.97
CA ASN A 9 -13.76 19.01 10.42
C ASN A 9 -14.68 17.76 10.54
N ALA A 10 -14.45 16.77 9.69
CA ALA A 10 -14.89 15.39 9.96
C ALA A 10 -13.99 14.77 11.03
N ALA A 11 -14.47 13.82 11.78
CA ALA A 11 -13.72 13.15 12.85
C ALA A 11 -14.02 11.65 12.94
N CYS A 12 -13.15 10.91 13.59
CA CYS A 12 -13.43 9.57 14.05
C CYS A 12 -14.23 9.63 15.37
N ILE A 13 -14.91 8.54 15.70
CA ILE A 13 -15.60 8.42 17.01
C ILE A 13 -14.65 8.78 18.16
N ASN A 14 -15.15 9.53 19.14
CA ASN A 14 -14.41 10.03 20.29
C ASN A 14 -13.23 10.97 20.00
N GLU A 15 -12.97 11.28 18.73
CA GLU A 15 -11.94 12.25 18.34
C GLU A 15 -12.51 13.68 18.32
N PRO A 16 -11.66 14.71 18.52
CA PRO A 16 -12.10 16.07 18.62
C PRO A 16 -12.66 16.62 17.31
N VAL A 17 -13.89 17.11 17.36
CA VAL A 17 -14.50 17.97 16.35
C VAL A 17 -14.37 19.41 16.80
N ILE A 18 -13.71 20.24 16.01
CA ILE A 18 -13.36 21.62 16.36
C ILE A 18 -14.20 22.57 15.50
N PRO A 19 -15.29 23.14 16.03
CA PRO A 19 -16.04 24.19 15.31
C PRO A 19 -15.24 25.50 15.36
N VAL A 20 -15.07 26.13 14.21
CA VAL A 20 -14.39 27.42 14.10
C VAL A 20 -15.41 28.48 13.65
N ASN A 21 -15.66 29.47 14.51
CA ASN A 21 -16.56 30.56 14.20
C ASN A 21 -15.89 31.56 13.26
N ASN A 22 -16.42 31.69 12.06
CA ASN A 22 -15.95 32.62 11.03
C ASN A 22 -16.91 33.83 10.84
N THR A 23 -17.91 33.97 11.72
CA THR A 23 -18.88 35.07 11.67
C THR A 23 -18.18 36.41 11.81
N VAL A 24 -18.38 37.28 10.80
CA VAL A 24 -17.83 38.65 10.82
C VAL A 24 -18.68 39.54 11.70
N ASP A 25 -18.07 40.12 12.73
CA ASP A 25 -18.68 41.11 13.61
C ASP A 25 -18.42 42.50 13.06
N PRO A 26 -19.45 43.23 12.58
CA PRO A 26 -19.25 44.61 12.08
C PRO A 26 -19.01 45.63 13.22
N GLY A 27 -18.99 45.21 14.47
CA GLY A 27 -18.75 46.10 15.62
C GLY A 27 -19.89 47.08 15.95
N THR A 28 -21.04 46.93 15.30
CA THR A 28 -22.18 47.85 15.45
C THR A 28 -23.25 47.36 16.43
N SER A 29 -23.19 46.12 16.84
CA SER A 29 -24.19 45.48 17.71
C SER A 29 -23.59 44.32 18.49
N SER A 30 -24.06 44.09 19.70
CA SER A 30 -23.68 42.92 20.50
C SER A 30 -24.29 41.64 19.91
N ILE A 31 -23.43 40.82 19.28
CA ILE A 31 -23.87 39.56 18.66
C ILE A 31 -24.04 38.49 19.74
N LYS A 32 -25.16 37.79 19.68
CA LYS A 32 -25.45 36.58 20.47
C LYS A 32 -25.32 35.38 19.59
N TYR A 33 -24.67 34.35 20.10
CA TYR A 33 -24.41 33.09 19.42
C TYR A 33 -25.24 31.99 20.08
N LEU A 34 -25.75 31.06 19.29
CA LEU A 34 -26.37 29.83 19.77
C LEU A 34 -25.93 28.70 18.84
N TRP A 35 -25.13 27.82 19.40
CA TRP A 35 -24.68 26.60 18.75
C TRP A 35 -25.60 25.45 19.17
N ASP A 36 -25.94 24.61 18.19
CA ASP A 36 -26.50 23.28 18.41
C ASP A 36 -25.55 22.30 17.70
N PHE A 37 -24.97 21.36 18.43
CA PHE A 37 -23.99 20.43 17.93
C PHE A 37 -24.59 19.17 17.29
N GLY A 38 -25.95 19.05 17.32
CA GLY A 38 -26.66 17.89 16.77
C GLY A 38 -26.53 16.62 17.61
N ASN A 39 -25.91 16.70 18.79
CA ASN A 39 -25.77 15.60 19.76
C ASN A 39 -26.58 15.87 21.05
N GLY A 40 -27.46 16.87 21.03
CA GLY A 40 -28.22 17.31 22.19
C GLY A 40 -27.51 18.34 23.07
N GLN A 41 -26.27 18.71 22.75
CA GLN A 41 -25.54 19.75 23.45
C GLN A 41 -25.63 21.08 22.70
N THR A 42 -25.57 22.19 23.45
CA THR A 42 -25.62 23.55 22.92
C THR A 42 -24.54 24.42 23.57
N SER A 43 -24.23 25.57 22.95
CA SER A 43 -23.35 26.59 23.53
C SER A 43 -23.76 27.98 23.07
N THR A 44 -23.53 28.97 23.93
CA THR A 44 -23.74 30.40 23.62
C THR A 44 -22.43 31.17 23.48
N LEU A 45 -21.31 30.49 23.57
CA LEU A 45 -19.99 31.10 23.45
C LEU A 45 -19.67 31.50 22.00
N ARG A 46 -18.99 32.61 21.79
CA ARG A 46 -18.49 33.01 20.46
C ARG A 46 -17.63 31.92 19.87
N ASN A 47 -16.69 31.40 20.67
CA ASN A 47 -15.85 30.27 20.33
C ASN A 47 -16.35 29.06 21.12
N PRO A 48 -17.04 28.14 20.46
CA PRO A 48 -17.67 27.01 21.14
C PRO A 48 -16.60 25.99 21.60
N PRO A 49 -16.91 25.17 22.60
CA PRO A 49 -16.04 24.10 23.05
C PRO A 49 -15.90 23.01 21.95
N VAL A 50 -14.78 22.33 21.98
CA VAL A 50 -14.55 21.10 21.18
C VAL A 50 -15.61 20.06 21.52
N GLN A 51 -16.11 19.38 20.50
CA GLN A 51 -17.11 18.34 20.64
C GLN A 51 -16.48 16.95 20.38
N ALA A 52 -17.04 15.92 20.98
CA ALA A 52 -16.76 14.53 20.67
C ALA A 52 -18.05 13.75 20.49
N TYR A 53 -18.08 12.83 19.55
CA TYR A 53 -19.24 12.02 19.23
C TYR A 53 -18.90 10.53 19.45
N ALA A 54 -19.65 9.87 20.31
CA ALA A 54 -19.39 8.47 20.66
C ALA A 54 -19.92 7.47 19.62
N ALA A 55 -20.82 7.88 18.73
CA ALA A 55 -21.39 7.02 17.70
C ALA A 55 -21.07 7.56 16.29
N PRO A 56 -20.85 6.67 15.32
CA PRO A 56 -20.69 7.11 13.93
C PRO A 56 -22.01 7.60 13.38
N GLY A 57 -21.96 8.59 12.49
CA GLY A 57 -23.17 9.16 11.88
C GLY A 57 -22.91 10.51 11.21
N ASN A 58 -23.99 11.08 10.68
CA ASN A 58 -24.00 12.44 10.16
C ASN A 58 -24.80 13.31 11.14
N TYR A 59 -24.11 14.18 11.85
CA TYR A 59 -24.72 15.13 12.78
C TYR A 59 -24.89 16.46 12.06
N VAL A 60 -26.00 17.16 12.36
CA VAL A 60 -26.23 18.52 11.83
C VAL A 60 -25.81 19.50 12.90
N MET A 61 -24.68 20.16 12.73
CA MET A 61 -24.26 21.26 13.58
C MET A 61 -24.86 22.56 13.03
N SER A 62 -25.36 23.42 13.88
CA SER A 62 -25.88 24.72 13.48
C SER A 62 -25.37 25.86 14.38
N LEU A 63 -25.15 27.00 13.75
CA LEU A 63 -24.89 28.28 14.41
C LEU A 63 -26.01 29.26 14.06
N THR A 64 -26.66 29.74 15.09
CA THR A 64 -27.65 30.83 15.02
C THR A 64 -27.05 32.10 15.59
N VAL A 65 -27.16 33.20 14.87
CA VAL A 65 -26.76 34.54 15.34
C VAL A 65 -27.96 35.45 15.48
N SER A 66 -27.98 36.26 16.54
CA SER A 66 -28.96 37.31 16.79
C SER A 66 -28.24 38.53 17.42
N THR A 67 -28.94 39.62 17.65
CA THR A 67 -28.41 40.78 18.35
C THR A 67 -29.30 41.14 19.54
N ALA A 68 -28.81 41.98 20.44
CA ALA A 68 -29.61 42.46 21.57
C ALA A 68 -30.85 43.25 21.11
N GLN A 69 -30.72 43.96 19.98
CA GLN A 69 -31.82 44.77 19.42
C GLN A 69 -32.80 43.95 18.61
N CYS A 70 -32.35 42.81 18.08
CA CYS A 70 -33.21 41.87 17.33
C CYS A 70 -32.98 40.44 17.89
N PRO A 71 -33.82 40.03 18.86
CA PRO A 71 -33.67 38.73 19.53
C PRO A 71 -34.07 37.54 18.64
N PHE A 72 -34.74 37.80 17.52
CA PHE A 72 -35.04 36.76 16.52
C PHE A 72 -33.77 36.36 15.75
N PRO A 73 -33.71 35.12 15.24
CA PRO A 73 -32.57 34.69 14.41
C PRO A 73 -32.38 35.60 13.20
N LEU A 74 -31.21 36.25 13.10
CA LEU A 74 -30.82 37.04 11.93
C LEU A 74 -30.25 36.16 10.83
N SER A 75 -29.53 35.12 11.21
CA SER A 75 -28.94 34.16 10.29
C SER A 75 -28.73 32.81 11.00
N ILE A 76 -28.91 31.75 10.24
CA ILE A 76 -28.64 30.37 10.68
C ILE A 76 -27.77 29.69 9.61
N GLN A 77 -26.62 29.18 10.03
CA GLN A 77 -25.75 28.32 9.21
C GLN A 77 -25.82 26.89 9.71
N LYS A 78 -25.90 25.93 8.81
CA LYS A 78 -25.86 24.50 9.12
C LYS A 78 -24.71 23.81 8.38
N ARG A 79 -24.04 22.88 9.05
CA ARG A 79 -22.99 22.03 8.47
C ARG A 79 -23.21 20.58 8.90
N PHE A 80 -22.87 19.65 8.01
CA PHE A 80 -22.85 18.25 8.37
C PHE A 80 -21.48 17.89 8.95
N VAL A 81 -21.51 17.29 10.14
CA VAL A 81 -20.35 16.70 10.78
C VAL A 81 -20.42 15.20 10.53
N ARG A 82 -19.55 14.69 9.68
CA ARG A 82 -19.43 13.27 9.42
C ARG A 82 -18.52 12.65 10.47
N VAL A 83 -19.08 11.76 11.29
CA VAL A 83 -18.35 10.98 12.29
C VAL A 83 -18.23 9.55 11.79
N GLU A 84 -16.99 9.10 11.59
CA GLU A 84 -16.67 7.75 11.12
C GLU A 84 -16.24 6.86 12.29
N LYS A 85 -16.18 5.55 12.05
CA LYS A 85 -15.54 4.59 12.95
C LYS A 85 -14.46 3.81 12.22
N PRO A 86 -13.42 3.32 12.91
CA PRO A 86 -12.45 2.43 12.32
C PRO A 86 -13.11 1.17 11.77
N VAL A 87 -12.60 0.67 10.67
CA VAL A 87 -12.94 -0.69 10.20
C VAL A 87 -12.17 -1.69 11.06
N ALA A 88 -12.68 -2.89 11.26
CA ALA A 88 -11.97 -3.93 11.98
C ALA A 88 -10.63 -4.27 11.29
N GLY A 89 -9.58 -4.39 12.07
CA GLY A 89 -8.26 -4.82 11.61
C GLY A 89 -8.28 -6.25 11.07
N LYS A 90 -7.34 -6.56 10.21
CA LYS A 90 -7.22 -7.86 9.54
C LYS A 90 -5.80 -8.38 9.61
N ASN A 91 -5.66 -9.68 9.89
CA ASN A 91 -4.43 -10.42 9.61
C ASN A 91 -4.47 -10.86 8.15
N ASN A 92 -3.59 -10.31 7.31
CA ASN A 92 -3.49 -10.72 5.92
C ASN A 92 -2.86 -12.14 5.84
N PRO A 93 -3.17 -12.92 4.79
CA PRO A 93 -2.48 -14.18 4.54
C PRO A 93 -0.97 -13.96 4.46
N GLU A 94 -0.19 -14.97 4.83
CA GLU A 94 1.27 -14.91 4.69
C GLU A 94 1.66 -14.68 3.23
N ALA A 95 2.59 -13.76 3.00
CA ALA A 95 3.21 -13.54 1.71
C ALA A 95 4.56 -14.27 1.65
N TYR A 96 4.88 -14.88 0.52
CA TYR A 96 6.12 -15.64 0.34
C TYR A 96 7.03 -14.94 -0.65
N ALA A 97 8.13 -14.39 -0.17
CA ALA A 97 9.17 -13.75 -0.98
C ALA A 97 10.27 -14.75 -1.32
N VAL A 98 10.86 -14.60 -2.48
CA VAL A 98 12.16 -15.23 -2.78
C VAL A 98 13.26 -14.27 -2.31
N ALA A 99 14.27 -14.79 -1.63
CA ALA A 99 15.34 -13.96 -1.07
C ALA A 99 15.96 -13.00 -2.08
N ASN A 100 16.07 -11.72 -1.68
CA ASN A 100 16.64 -10.64 -2.46
C ASN A 100 15.94 -10.37 -3.82
N LEU A 101 14.76 -10.95 -4.06
CA LEU A 101 13.93 -10.63 -5.21
C LEU A 101 12.74 -9.75 -4.79
N PRO A 102 12.31 -8.81 -5.66
CA PRO A 102 11.22 -7.93 -5.34
C PRO A 102 9.88 -8.68 -5.21
N LEU A 103 9.15 -8.41 -4.14
CA LEU A 103 7.77 -8.86 -3.91
C LEU A 103 6.89 -7.65 -3.66
N THR A 104 5.91 -7.41 -4.50
CA THR A 104 4.91 -6.36 -4.27
C THR A 104 3.92 -6.83 -3.22
N LEU A 105 3.81 -6.09 -2.12
CA LEU A 105 2.80 -6.29 -1.08
C LEU A 105 1.58 -5.43 -1.37
N GLN A 106 0.44 -5.75 -0.74
CA GLN A 106 -0.81 -5.03 -0.99
C GLN A 106 -1.52 -4.72 0.33
N ALA A 107 -1.69 -3.44 0.64
CA ALA A 107 -2.57 -2.97 1.70
C ALA A 107 -4.02 -2.91 1.24
N ARG A 108 -4.98 -3.02 2.16
CA ARG A 108 -6.39 -2.77 1.86
C ARG A 108 -6.61 -1.30 1.51
N ASN A 109 -7.39 -1.03 0.46
CA ASN A 109 -7.74 0.34 0.07
C ASN A 109 -8.96 0.83 0.88
N ILE A 110 -8.75 1.12 2.16
CA ILE A 110 -9.78 1.57 3.12
C ILE A 110 -9.34 2.87 3.81
N GLY A 111 -9.07 3.91 3.09
CA GLY A 111 -8.65 5.18 3.67
C GLY A 111 -7.89 6.03 2.67
N ASN A 112 -7.24 7.07 3.18
CA ASN A 112 -6.52 8.05 2.38
C ASN A 112 -5.00 7.85 2.43
N SER A 113 -4.52 7.06 3.40
CA SER A 113 -3.10 6.74 3.54
C SER A 113 -2.90 5.37 4.17
N ALA A 114 -1.79 4.75 3.82
CA ALA A 114 -1.27 3.54 4.44
C ALA A 114 0.11 3.84 5.01
N LEU A 115 0.44 3.22 6.14
CA LEU A 115 1.79 3.29 6.72
C LEU A 115 2.17 1.91 7.27
N TRP A 116 3.25 1.36 6.73
CA TRP A 116 3.81 0.08 7.13
C TRP A 116 4.90 0.27 8.18
N THR A 117 4.85 -0.49 9.24
CA THR A 117 5.83 -0.47 10.32
C THR A 117 6.28 -1.89 10.67
N PRO A 118 7.60 -2.14 10.74
CA PRO A 118 8.71 -1.25 10.47
C PRO A 118 8.85 -0.88 8.98
N ALA A 119 9.52 0.22 8.63
CA ALA A 119 9.75 0.62 7.23
C ALA A 119 10.89 -0.17 6.55
N ILE A 120 11.53 -1.07 7.28
CA ILE A 120 12.71 -1.82 6.84
C ILE A 120 12.33 -2.76 5.69
N SER A 121 13.20 -2.86 4.68
CA SER A 121 13.06 -3.76 3.52
C SER A 121 11.92 -3.42 2.57
N LEU A 122 11.31 -2.23 2.71
CA LEU A 122 10.30 -1.69 1.82
C LEU A 122 10.87 -0.48 1.06
N ASP A 123 10.54 -0.39 -0.23
CA ASP A 123 10.89 0.78 -1.06
C ASP A 123 10.17 2.05 -0.60
N ASN A 124 8.90 1.93 -0.25
CA ASN A 124 8.07 3.03 0.25
C ASN A 124 7.06 2.52 1.27
N ALA A 125 7.34 2.69 2.55
CA ALA A 125 6.45 2.28 3.64
C ALA A 125 5.11 3.05 3.71
N ALA A 126 4.98 4.18 2.99
CA ALA A 126 3.74 4.94 2.89
C ALA A 126 2.89 4.58 1.66
N SER A 127 3.29 3.56 0.90
CA SER A 127 2.57 3.08 -0.27
C SER A 127 1.47 2.07 0.11
N TYR A 128 0.39 2.02 -0.68
CA TYR A 128 -0.56 0.90 -0.62
C TYR A 128 0.00 -0.38 -1.25
N THR A 129 1.04 -0.24 -2.08
CA THR A 129 1.68 -1.34 -2.80
C THR A 129 3.20 -1.25 -2.69
N PRO A 130 3.77 -1.35 -1.46
CA PRO A 130 5.21 -1.30 -1.31
C PRO A 130 5.87 -2.55 -1.90
N VAL A 131 7.10 -2.40 -2.36
CA VAL A 131 7.93 -3.52 -2.82
C VAL A 131 8.87 -3.93 -1.69
N PHE A 132 8.72 -5.18 -1.26
CA PHE A 132 9.61 -5.82 -0.30
C PHE A 132 10.82 -6.44 -1.01
N ILE A 133 12.03 -6.18 -0.49
CA ILE A 133 13.28 -6.82 -0.94
C ILE A 133 14.13 -7.11 0.29
N ASP A 134 14.22 -8.38 0.68
CA ASP A 134 15.08 -8.83 1.77
C ASP A 134 15.30 -10.35 1.68
N ASN A 135 16.17 -10.87 2.54
CA ASN A 135 16.39 -12.29 2.79
C ASN A 135 15.98 -12.72 4.21
N ILE A 136 15.35 -11.81 4.98
CA ILE A 136 14.91 -12.03 6.36
C ILE A 136 13.39 -11.90 6.41
N GLU A 137 12.74 -12.87 7.07
CA GLU A 137 11.31 -12.84 7.35
C GLU A 137 10.93 -11.62 8.19
N ARG A 138 9.78 -11.02 7.87
CA ARG A 138 9.32 -9.83 8.58
C ARG A 138 7.83 -9.84 8.83
N THR A 139 7.45 -9.23 9.94
CA THR A 139 6.04 -8.93 10.25
C THR A 139 5.85 -7.43 10.25
N TYR A 140 4.84 -6.98 9.51
CA TYR A 140 4.47 -5.58 9.41
C TYR A 140 3.12 -5.33 10.06
N THR A 141 2.97 -4.18 10.70
CA THR A 141 1.68 -3.56 10.99
C THR A 141 1.40 -2.51 9.95
N ILE A 142 0.15 -2.42 9.48
CA ILE A 142 -0.28 -1.51 8.42
C ILE A 142 -1.33 -0.58 9.02
N ALA A 143 -0.97 0.66 9.28
CA ALA A 143 -1.90 1.68 9.74
C ALA A 143 -2.60 2.32 8.52
N LEU A 144 -3.90 2.10 8.39
CA LEU A 144 -4.75 2.64 7.33
C LEU A 144 -5.58 3.77 7.91
N LYS A 145 -5.38 5.02 7.43
CA LYS A 145 -6.00 6.21 7.99
C LYS A 145 -6.99 6.82 7.01
N THR A 146 -8.23 7.10 7.47
CA THR A 146 -9.25 7.80 6.70
C THR A 146 -9.05 9.32 6.75
N ALA A 147 -9.78 10.07 5.89
CA ALA A 147 -9.80 11.53 5.92
C ALA A 147 -10.34 12.08 7.26
N ALA A 148 -11.23 11.36 7.92
CA ALA A 148 -11.76 11.68 9.24
C ALA A 148 -10.81 11.33 10.39
N GLY A 149 -9.62 10.78 10.10
CA GLY A 149 -8.62 10.44 11.09
C GLY A 149 -8.77 9.04 11.70
N CYS A 150 -9.76 8.24 11.29
CA CYS A 150 -9.91 6.87 11.79
C CYS A 150 -8.74 5.99 11.36
N ILE A 151 -8.15 5.26 12.28
CA ILE A 151 -7.02 4.36 12.03
C ILE A 151 -7.48 2.92 12.18
N THR A 152 -7.23 2.13 11.15
CA THR A 152 -7.38 0.66 11.16
C THR A 152 -6.00 0.04 11.09
N ILE A 153 -5.73 -0.96 11.93
CA ILE A 153 -4.46 -1.67 11.96
C ILE A 153 -4.63 -3.06 11.36
N ASP A 154 -3.93 -3.32 10.26
CA ASP A 154 -3.78 -4.65 9.68
C ASP A 154 -2.39 -5.21 9.99
N THR A 155 -2.21 -6.51 9.81
CA THR A 155 -0.89 -7.17 9.91
C THR A 155 -0.58 -7.93 8.62
N GLN A 156 0.70 -7.99 8.27
CA GLN A 156 1.23 -8.76 7.15
C GLN A 156 2.49 -9.49 7.58
N VAL A 157 2.51 -10.80 7.44
CA VAL A 157 3.72 -11.61 7.61
C VAL A 157 4.31 -11.87 6.23
N VAL A 158 5.61 -11.64 6.08
CA VAL A 158 6.39 -11.99 4.90
C VAL A 158 7.35 -13.10 5.28
N LYS A 159 7.17 -14.27 4.68
CA LYS A 159 8.04 -15.45 4.81
C LYS A 159 9.03 -15.50 3.66
N ILE A 160 10.22 -16.02 3.91
CA ILE A 160 11.21 -16.22 2.87
C ILE A 160 11.15 -17.64 2.36
N ASN A 161 10.85 -17.80 1.08
CA ASN A 161 10.96 -19.09 0.42
C ASN A 161 12.44 -19.41 0.20
N LYS A 162 12.94 -20.37 0.94
CA LYS A 162 14.33 -20.85 0.88
C LYS A 162 14.53 -21.97 -0.14
N ASN A 163 13.48 -22.41 -0.82
CA ASN A 163 13.59 -23.49 -1.79
C ASN A 163 14.38 -23.03 -3.02
N ILE A 164 15.41 -23.79 -3.34
CA ILE A 164 16.15 -23.67 -4.58
C ILE A 164 15.44 -24.56 -5.60
N VAL A 165 15.01 -23.96 -6.71
CA VAL A 165 14.44 -24.69 -7.83
C VAL A 165 15.24 -24.37 -9.08
N ILE A 166 15.75 -25.40 -9.73
CA ILE A 166 16.41 -25.30 -11.02
C ILE A 166 15.69 -26.25 -11.97
N TYR A 167 15.14 -25.69 -13.03
CA TYR A 167 14.49 -26.44 -14.08
C TYR A 167 15.09 -26.04 -15.43
N VAL A 168 15.62 -26.99 -16.16
CA VAL A 168 16.08 -26.81 -17.55
C VAL A 168 15.13 -27.57 -18.47
N PRO A 169 14.47 -26.91 -19.45
CA PRO A 169 13.59 -27.59 -20.38
C PRO A 169 14.31 -28.73 -21.11
N ASN A 170 13.65 -29.89 -21.21
CA ASN A 170 14.19 -31.06 -21.90
C ASN A 170 14.13 -30.94 -23.44
N ALA A 171 13.30 -30.03 -23.93
CA ALA A 171 13.13 -29.80 -25.36
C ALA A 171 12.83 -28.31 -25.61
N PHE A 172 13.27 -27.82 -26.77
CA PHE A 172 12.91 -26.52 -27.33
C PHE A 172 12.87 -26.60 -28.85
N THR A 173 12.06 -25.75 -29.48
CA THR A 173 11.78 -25.79 -30.93
C THR A 173 12.09 -24.42 -31.54
N PRO A 174 13.32 -24.18 -31.97
CA PRO A 174 13.74 -22.87 -32.52
C PRO A 174 13.24 -22.72 -33.98
N ASN A 175 11.95 -22.49 -34.14
CA ASN A 175 11.24 -22.30 -35.43
C ASN A 175 10.79 -20.84 -35.66
N ASN A 176 11.14 -19.91 -34.72
CA ASN A 176 10.78 -18.50 -34.71
C ASN A 176 9.27 -18.23 -34.60
N ASP A 177 8.50 -19.11 -33.95
CA ASP A 177 7.07 -18.91 -33.65
C ASP A 177 6.86 -18.20 -32.29
N SER A 178 7.95 -17.77 -31.65
CA SER A 178 7.99 -17.14 -30.29
C SER A 178 7.62 -18.08 -29.15
N ARG A 179 7.50 -19.39 -29.40
CA ARG A 179 7.21 -20.41 -28.40
C ARG A 179 8.36 -21.40 -28.30
N ASN A 180 8.98 -21.48 -27.14
CA ASN A 180 10.08 -22.42 -26.88
C ASN A 180 11.26 -22.32 -27.89
N ASP A 181 11.46 -21.16 -28.49
CA ASP A 181 12.54 -20.93 -29.46
C ASP A 181 13.93 -20.90 -28.83
N ARG A 182 13.97 -20.77 -27.49
CA ARG A 182 15.21 -20.55 -26.74
C ARG A 182 15.29 -21.49 -25.55
N LEU A 183 16.48 -22.06 -25.35
CA LEU A 183 16.78 -22.86 -24.17
C LEU A 183 17.43 -21.98 -23.10
N LYS A 184 16.80 -21.86 -21.95
CA LYS A 184 17.38 -21.26 -20.75
C LYS A 184 16.90 -21.99 -19.49
N PRO A 185 17.71 -22.06 -18.43
CA PRO A 185 17.25 -22.57 -17.16
C PRO A 185 16.24 -21.63 -16.51
N PHE A 186 15.24 -22.21 -15.86
CA PHE A 186 14.37 -21.50 -14.91
C PHE A 186 14.91 -21.74 -13.51
N MET A 187 15.19 -20.67 -12.77
CA MET A 187 15.87 -20.74 -11.48
C MET A 187 15.14 -19.88 -10.47
N ILE A 188 14.88 -20.45 -9.25
CA ILE A 188 14.34 -19.74 -8.09
C ILE A 188 15.33 -19.94 -6.94
N GLY A 189 15.54 -18.89 -6.13
CA GLY A 189 16.45 -18.96 -4.97
C GLY A 189 17.94 -18.96 -5.34
N ILE A 190 18.29 -18.61 -6.58
CA ILE A 190 19.66 -18.49 -7.08
C ILE A 190 20.06 -17.02 -7.07
N LYS A 191 21.21 -16.71 -6.48
CA LYS A 191 21.80 -15.36 -6.44
C LYS A 191 22.63 -15.08 -7.68
N GLU A 192 23.40 -16.05 -8.11
CA GLU A 192 24.35 -15.91 -9.20
C GLU A 192 24.51 -17.22 -9.94
N LEU A 193 24.73 -17.14 -11.23
CA LEU A 193 25.05 -18.26 -12.11
C LEU A 193 26.55 -18.24 -12.40
N VAL A 194 27.29 -19.21 -11.88
CA VAL A 194 28.70 -19.32 -12.16
C VAL A 194 28.93 -19.70 -13.64
N TYR A 195 28.16 -20.67 -14.11
CA TYR A 195 28.03 -20.98 -15.54
C TYR A 195 26.75 -21.80 -15.81
N PHE A 196 26.29 -21.68 -17.04
CA PHE A 196 25.38 -22.61 -17.70
C PHE A 196 25.98 -22.99 -19.04
N LYS A 197 26.33 -24.28 -19.20
CA LYS A 197 27.03 -24.86 -20.37
C LYS A 197 26.13 -25.85 -21.05
N ILE A 198 26.14 -25.86 -22.39
CA ILE A 198 25.45 -26.84 -23.21
C ILE A 198 26.48 -27.51 -24.11
N PHE A 199 26.39 -28.83 -24.20
CA PHE A 199 27.28 -29.66 -25.01
C PHE A 199 26.47 -30.41 -26.06
N ASN A 200 27.07 -30.62 -27.23
CA ASN A 200 26.48 -31.49 -28.23
C ASN A 200 26.72 -32.97 -27.84
N ARG A 201 26.20 -33.90 -28.65
CA ARG A 201 26.35 -35.35 -28.44
C ARG A 201 27.80 -35.86 -28.48
N TRP A 202 28.72 -35.05 -29.01
CA TRP A 202 30.14 -35.35 -29.08
C TRP A 202 30.94 -34.81 -27.90
N GLY A 203 30.26 -34.15 -26.95
CA GLY A 203 30.90 -33.51 -25.80
C GLY A 203 31.53 -32.14 -26.11
N GLU A 204 31.28 -31.58 -27.32
CA GLU A 204 31.78 -30.25 -27.67
C GLU A 204 30.89 -29.18 -27.03
N LEU A 205 31.49 -28.14 -26.40
CA LEU A 205 30.80 -27.00 -25.82
C LEU A 205 30.19 -26.13 -26.94
N VAL A 206 28.87 -26.00 -26.97
CA VAL A 206 28.17 -25.25 -28.01
C VAL A 206 27.56 -23.94 -27.49
N PHE A 207 27.43 -23.79 -26.17
CA PHE A 207 26.97 -22.57 -25.52
C PHE A 207 27.50 -22.49 -24.10
N GLU A 208 27.88 -21.29 -23.67
CA GLU A 208 28.19 -20.97 -22.27
C GLU A 208 27.72 -19.56 -21.94
N THR A 209 27.16 -19.40 -20.76
CA THR A 209 26.80 -18.10 -20.20
C THR A 209 26.92 -18.09 -18.69
N LYS A 210 27.15 -16.89 -18.13
CA LYS A 210 27.01 -16.56 -16.69
C LYS A 210 25.78 -15.70 -16.41
N ASN A 211 25.08 -15.30 -17.45
CA ASN A 211 23.94 -14.42 -17.36
C ASN A 211 22.65 -15.25 -17.23
N MET A 212 21.94 -15.11 -16.09
CA MET A 212 20.69 -15.81 -15.81
C MET A 212 19.55 -15.51 -16.80
N THR A 213 19.61 -14.40 -17.51
CA THR A 213 18.59 -14.01 -18.49
C THR A 213 18.92 -14.43 -19.91
N GLU A 214 20.16 -14.81 -20.19
CA GLU A 214 20.59 -15.21 -21.51
C GLU A 214 20.09 -16.61 -21.87
N ALA A 215 19.69 -16.78 -23.11
CA ALA A 215 19.10 -18.01 -23.63
C ALA A 215 19.78 -18.44 -24.91
N TRP A 216 19.97 -19.76 -25.10
CA TRP A 216 20.55 -20.34 -26.27
C TRP A 216 19.56 -20.53 -27.41
N HIS A 217 19.94 -20.07 -28.63
CA HIS A 217 19.13 -20.12 -29.85
C HIS A 217 19.47 -21.30 -30.78
N ARG A 218 20.11 -22.35 -30.29
CA ARG A 218 20.54 -23.52 -31.05
C ARG A 218 21.55 -23.21 -32.20
N ARG A 219 22.35 -22.16 -32.06
CA ARG A 219 23.41 -21.83 -33.03
C ARG A 219 24.78 -21.97 -32.38
N TYR A 220 25.70 -22.62 -33.12
CA TYR A 220 27.11 -22.67 -32.79
C TYR A 220 27.92 -22.23 -34.02
N LYS A 221 28.82 -21.25 -33.84
CA LYS A 221 29.62 -20.65 -34.95
C LYS A 221 28.74 -20.26 -36.16
N ARG A 222 27.57 -19.70 -35.93
CA ARG A 222 26.55 -19.29 -36.94
C ARG A 222 25.83 -20.42 -37.68
N THR A 223 26.15 -21.68 -37.41
CA THR A 223 25.47 -22.83 -38.00
C THR A 223 24.47 -23.44 -37.02
N PRO A 224 23.28 -23.90 -37.47
CA PRO A 224 22.33 -24.61 -36.60
C PRO A 224 22.95 -25.93 -36.11
N VAL A 225 22.90 -26.19 -34.81
CA VAL A 225 23.31 -27.49 -34.24
C VAL A 225 22.21 -28.50 -34.51
N GLN A 226 22.56 -29.63 -35.14
CA GLN A 226 21.63 -30.71 -35.43
C GLN A 226 21.12 -31.38 -34.15
N SER A 227 19.90 -31.95 -34.20
CA SER A 227 19.07 -32.50 -33.15
C SER A 227 19.72 -33.29 -32.01
N PRO A 228 18.95 -33.43 -30.86
CA PRO A 228 19.42 -33.97 -29.58
C PRO A 228 19.96 -35.41 -29.69
N PRO A 229 20.71 -35.87 -28.68
CA PRO A 229 20.70 -35.39 -27.29
C PRO A 229 21.75 -34.28 -27.04
N LEU A 230 21.29 -33.28 -26.22
CA LEU A 230 22.17 -32.25 -25.65
C LEU A 230 22.37 -32.60 -24.18
N ALA A 231 23.60 -32.43 -23.71
CA ALA A 231 23.92 -32.42 -22.30
C ALA A 231 24.11 -30.99 -21.82
N TRP A 232 23.74 -30.72 -20.59
CA TRP A 232 23.98 -29.41 -19.98
C TRP A 232 24.61 -29.56 -18.58
N LEU A 233 25.34 -28.55 -18.20
CA LEU A 233 25.97 -28.42 -16.88
C LEU A 233 25.67 -27.02 -16.37
N LEU A 234 25.24 -26.93 -15.10
CA LEU A 234 24.90 -25.67 -14.46
C LEU A 234 25.48 -25.63 -13.06
N GLU A 235 26.14 -24.54 -12.70
CA GLU A 235 26.66 -24.28 -11.37
C GLU A 235 26.05 -22.98 -10.84
N PRO A 236 25.13 -23.05 -9.88
CA PRO A 236 24.52 -21.88 -9.27
C PRO A 236 25.20 -21.52 -7.96
N ILE A 237 25.12 -20.25 -7.58
CA ILE A 237 25.30 -19.79 -6.20
C ILE A 237 23.92 -19.49 -5.64
N ALA A 238 23.55 -20.17 -4.55
CA ALA A 238 22.28 -19.96 -3.89
C ALA A 238 22.16 -18.56 -3.31
N ALA A 239 20.95 -18.02 -3.26
CA ALA A 239 20.67 -16.75 -2.59
C ALA A 239 20.79 -16.84 -1.06
N HIS A 240 20.77 -18.08 -0.51
CA HIS A 240 21.05 -18.41 0.89
C HIS A 240 22.22 -19.39 0.98
N PRO A 241 23.10 -19.24 1.99
CA PRO A 241 23.95 -20.35 2.35
C PRO A 241 23.05 -21.51 2.77
N THR A 242 23.18 -22.65 2.14
CA THR A 242 22.61 -23.91 2.66
C THR A 242 23.18 -24.12 4.06
N LEU A 243 22.28 -24.32 5.04
CA LEU A 243 22.67 -24.76 6.40
C LEU A 243 23.41 -26.08 6.32
#